data_3c37df75d4edb16ace8cffda43fc85c7
#
_entry.id   3c37df75d4edb16ace8cffda43fc85c7
#
_cell.length_a   1.000
_cell.length_b   1.000
_cell.length_c   1.000
_cell.angle_alpha   90.00
_cell.angle_beta   90.00
_cell.angle_gamma   90.00
#
_symmetry.space_group_name_H-M   'P 1'
#
loop_
_entity.id
_entity.type
_entity.pdbx_description
1 polymer ?
#
loop_
_entity_poly.entity_id
_entity_poly.type
_entity_poly.pdbx_seq_one_letter_code
_entity_poly.pdbx_strand_id
1 'polypeptide(L)'
;MKPTTFLACAAAVVAIAGCNSKQGNAATNVVAATANIRVDPPKNGDWSTVVTATPAGGFLMGNPQAKVQLIEIGSLTCPHCREFDETGVTPLIAQYVKTGKVGYEFRNYVRDPFDLTASLIARCNGAKGFFPLERALYADQPNWIAKIQGAPQSQLEALQNLPANRQFLEIAQLAGFPQWAAARGVPAAKTAQCLTDEKAVNQLVQMNSDVQTQFPDFQGTPSFIINGKFYEIKAGTPTWDQVKAGLDKALGG
;
A
#
# COMPACT_ATOMS: atom_id res chain seq x y z
N MET A 1 -12.36 8.59 -83.71
CA MET A 1 -12.66 9.71 -82.83
C MET A 1 -13.35 9.15 -81.61
N LYS A 2 -12.67 9.07 -80.47
CA LYS A 2 -13.23 8.61 -79.15
C LYS A 2 -13.18 9.78 -78.21
N PRO A 3 -14.22 10.11 -77.46
CA PRO A 3 -14.15 11.17 -76.43
C PRO A 3 -13.55 10.64 -75.13
N THR A 4 -12.63 11.39 -74.58
CA THR A 4 -11.99 11.19 -73.30
C THR A 4 -12.88 11.78 -72.19
N THR A 5 -13.29 10.94 -71.27
CA THR A 5 -14.06 11.32 -70.06
C THR A 5 -13.08 11.71 -68.94
N PHE A 6 -13.16 12.94 -68.48
CA PHE A 6 -12.43 13.39 -67.30
C PHE A 6 -13.16 12.95 -66.03
N LEU A 7 -12.48 12.23 -65.19
CA LEU A 7 -12.96 11.84 -63.88
C LEU A 7 -12.45 12.87 -62.85
N ALA A 8 -13.35 13.62 -62.22
CA ALA A 8 -13.03 14.57 -61.18
C ALA A 8 -12.90 13.82 -59.85
N CYS A 9 -11.70 13.78 -59.24
CA CYS A 9 -11.47 13.32 -57.88
C CYS A 9 -11.88 14.39 -56.88
N ALA A 10 -12.96 14.15 -56.14
CA ALA A 10 -13.31 14.97 -54.97
C ALA A 10 -12.45 14.53 -53.80
N ALA A 11 -11.58 15.39 -53.31
CA ALA A 11 -10.79 15.20 -52.09
C ALA A 11 -11.70 15.44 -50.88
N ALA A 12 -12.02 14.39 -50.13
CA ALA A 12 -12.68 14.49 -48.84
C ALA A 12 -11.63 14.84 -47.76
N VAL A 13 -11.72 16.06 -47.23
CA VAL A 13 -10.95 16.48 -46.06
C VAL A 13 -11.56 15.85 -44.82
N VAL A 14 -10.90 14.84 -44.29
CA VAL A 14 -11.25 14.26 -42.96
C VAL A 14 -10.67 15.20 -41.90
N ALA A 15 -11.54 15.96 -41.24
CA ALA A 15 -11.19 16.72 -40.05
C ALA A 15 -10.96 15.71 -38.89
N ILE A 16 -9.71 15.49 -38.51
CA ILE A 16 -9.35 14.75 -37.31
C ILE A 16 -9.66 15.68 -36.12
N ALA A 17 -10.81 15.46 -35.47
CA ALA A 17 -11.09 16.05 -34.16
C ALA A 17 -10.09 15.46 -33.17
N GLY A 18 -9.06 16.22 -32.80
CA GLY A 18 -8.13 15.88 -31.76
C GLY A 18 -8.87 15.77 -30.43
N CYS A 19 -9.05 14.54 -29.95
CA CYS A 19 -9.39 14.29 -28.55
C CYS A 19 -8.23 14.79 -27.69
N ASN A 20 -8.36 16.00 -27.18
CA ASN A 20 -7.50 16.50 -26.13
C ASN A 20 -7.83 15.74 -24.85
N SER A 21 -7.23 14.55 -24.66
CA SER A 21 -7.25 13.85 -23.40
C SER A 21 -6.49 14.70 -22.40
N LYS A 22 -7.22 15.50 -21.62
CA LYS A 22 -6.68 16.07 -20.38
C LYS A 22 -6.17 14.89 -19.56
N GLN A 23 -4.86 14.70 -19.52
CA GLN A 23 -4.18 13.88 -18.54
C GLN A 23 -4.49 14.50 -17.17
N GLY A 24 -5.61 14.07 -16.57
CA GLY A 24 -5.89 14.34 -15.16
C GLY A 24 -4.76 13.68 -14.37
N ASN A 25 -4.05 14.47 -13.55
CA ASN A 25 -2.98 14.00 -12.71
C ASN A 25 -3.45 12.74 -11.95
N ALA A 26 -2.79 11.59 -12.17
CA ALA A 26 -3.12 10.31 -11.54
C ALA A 26 -3.18 10.43 -10.00
N ALA A 27 -2.36 11.28 -9.41
CA ALA A 27 -2.36 11.62 -7.98
C ALA A 27 -3.69 12.21 -7.49
N THR A 28 -4.38 13.02 -8.30
CA THR A 28 -5.68 13.61 -7.94
C THR A 28 -6.79 12.56 -7.90
N ASN A 29 -6.71 11.54 -8.75
CA ASN A 29 -7.70 10.47 -8.80
C ASN A 29 -7.63 9.53 -7.60
N VAL A 30 -6.46 9.33 -7.00
CA VAL A 30 -6.25 8.44 -5.85
C VAL A 30 -6.86 9.01 -4.56
N VAL A 31 -6.68 10.32 -4.32
CA VAL A 31 -7.30 11.00 -3.16
C VAL A 31 -8.82 11.12 -3.34
N ALA A 32 -9.27 11.37 -4.58
CA ALA A 32 -10.70 11.40 -4.88
C ALA A 32 -11.40 10.04 -4.65
N ALA A 33 -10.70 8.92 -4.86
CA ALA A 33 -11.26 7.59 -4.63
C ALA A 33 -11.50 7.30 -3.14
N THR A 34 -10.60 7.74 -2.26
CA THR A 34 -10.77 7.61 -0.79
C THR A 34 -11.87 8.52 -0.26
N ALA A 35 -12.04 9.72 -0.80
CA ALA A 35 -13.07 10.66 -0.42
C ALA A 35 -14.52 10.17 -0.68
N ASN A 36 -14.70 9.15 -1.51
CA ASN A 36 -16.00 8.52 -1.77
C ASN A 36 -16.40 7.47 -0.72
N ILE A 37 -15.48 7.06 0.16
CA ILE A 37 -15.79 6.15 1.26
C ILE A 37 -16.62 6.93 2.31
N ARG A 38 -17.85 6.49 2.55
CA ARG A 38 -18.74 7.07 3.57
C ARG A 38 -18.70 6.21 4.81
N VAL A 39 -18.35 6.82 5.94
CA VAL A 39 -18.37 6.18 7.25
C VAL A 39 -18.97 7.16 8.25
N ASP A 40 -19.90 6.70 9.05
CA ASP A 40 -20.46 7.52 10.13
C ASP A 40 -19.40 7.79 11.19
N PRO A 41 -19.38 8.99 11.79
CA PRO A 41 -18.50 9.30 12.89
C PRO A 41 -18.64 8.29 14.03
N PRO A 42 -17.52 7.81 14.60
CA PRO A 42 -17.59 6.88 15.73
C PRO A 42 -18.25 7.55 16.94
N LYS A 43 -19.12 6.79 17.66
CA LYS A 43 -19.90 7.32 18.79
C LYS A 43 -19.07 7.96 19.90
N ASN A 44 -17.86 7.49 20.10
CA ASN A 44 -16.91 8.01 21.07
C ASN A 44 -15.97 9.11 20.52
N GLY A 45 -16.17 9.51 19.26
CA GLY A 45 -15.33 10.49 18.57
C GLY A 45 -13.92 10.00 18.21
N ASP A 46 -13.57 8.75 18.50
CA ASP A 46 -12.24 8.17 18.24
C ASP A 46 -12.16 7.56 16.85
N TRP A 47 -11.71 8.34 15.88
CA TRP A 47 -11.57 7.90 14.50
C TRP A 47 -10.52 6.81 14.28
N SER A 48 -9.56 6.63 15.20
CA SER A 48 -8.55 5.56 15.06
C SER A 48 -9.14 4.15 15.14
N THR A 49 -10.38 4.02 15.61
CA THR A 49 -11.12 2.75 15.63
C THR A 49 -11.76 2.39 14.30
N VAL A 50 -11.79 3.32 13.35
CA VAL A 50 -12.38 3.14 12.02
C VAL A 50 -11.27 2.75 11.06
N VAL A 51 -11.39 1.55 10.48
CA VAL A 51 -10.47 1.06 9.44
C VAL A 51 -11.27 0.55 8.26
N THR A 52 -10.93 1.02 7.06
CA THR A 52 -11.60 0.66 5.80
C THR A 52 -10.59 0.23 4.75
N ALA A 53 -10.98 -0.73 3.88
CA ALA A 53 -10.19 -1.02 2.69
C ALA A 53 -10.39 0.11 1.67
N THR A 54 -9.33 0.46 0.94
CA THR A 54 -9.38 1.51 -0.08
C THR A 54 -9.47 0.91 -1.49
N PRO A 55 -10.00 1.65 -2.47
CA PRO A 55 -10.02 1.19 -3.86
C PRO A 55 -8.61 0.91 -4.44
N ALA A 56 -7.58 1.55 -3.88
CA ALA A 56 -6.19 1.31 -4.26
C ALA A 56 -5.59 0.05 -3.62
N GLY A 57 -6.38 -0.72 -2.88
CA GLY A 57 -5.95 -1.95 -2.23
C GLY A 57 -5.29 -1.75 -0.87
N GLY A 58 -5.12 -0.51 -0.40
CA GLY A 58 -4.59 -0.20 0.93
C GLY A 58 -5.63 -0.35 2.05
N PHE A 59 -5.23 0.02 3.26
CA PHE A 59 -6.11 0.14 4.41
C PHE A 59 -5.97 1.53 5.02
N LEU A 60 -7.10 2.20 5.18
CA LEU A 60 -7.19 3.54 5.74
C LEU A 60 -7.71 3.46 7.18
N MET A 61 -6.94 3.99 8.12
CA MET A 61 -7.34 4.24 9.50
C MET A 61 -7.75 5.70 9.63
N GLY A 62 -8.89 5.96 10.24
CA GLY A 62 -9.37 7.32 10.51
C GLY A 62 -10.56 7.75 9.67
N ASN A 63 -10.74 9.07 9.59
CA ASN A 63 -11.80 9.67 8.81
C ASN A 63 -11.45 9.69 7.31
N PRO A 64 -12.17 8.96 6.45
CA PRO A 64 -11.91 8.99 5.01
C PRO A 64 -12.19 10.36 4.37
N GLN A 65 -12.90 11.24 5.08
CA GLN A 65 -13.18 12.62 4.67
C GLN A 65 -12.35 13.65 5.45
N ALA A 66 -11.26 13.23 6.11
CA ALA A 66 -10.36 14.14 6.80
C ALA A 66 -9.79 15.18 5.82
N LYS A 67 -9.56 16.39 6.31
CA LYS A 67 -8.95 17.49 5.55
C LYS A 67 -7.59 17.10 4.95
N VAL A 68 -6.86 16.24 5.66
CA VAL A 68 -5.56 15.75 5.22
C VAL A 68 -5.62 14.23 5.09
N GLN A 69 -5.18 13.73 3.94
CA GLN A 69 -4.98 12.31 3.67
C GLN A 69 -3.49 12.03 3.57
N LEU A 70 -3.00 11.20 4.47
CA LEU A 70 -1.63 10.69 4.46
C LEU A 70 -1.64 9.27 3.93
N ILE A 71 -0.85 8.99 2.91
CA ILE A 71 -0.59 7.62 2.44
C ILE A 71 0.87 7.31 2.75
N GLU A 72 1.10 6.19 3.40
CA GLU A 72 2.40 5.55 3.51
C GLU A 72 2.46 4.39 2.51
N ILE A 73 3.47 4.40 1.66
CA ILE A 73 3.86 3.25 0.84
C ILE A 73 4.96 2.53 1.61
N GLY A 74 4.63 1.37 2.18
CA GLY A 74 5.48 0.65 3.11
C GLY A 74 5.73 -0.82 2.73
N SER A 75 6.83 -1.35 3.23
CA SER A 75 7.28 -2.74 3.05
C SER A 75 7.57 -3.37 4.41
N LEU A 76 7.04 -4.57 4.65
CA LEU A 76 7.23 -5.25 5.94
C LEU A 76 8.65 -5.79 6.15
N THR A 77 9.45 -5.87 5.09
CA THR A 77 10.88 -6.22 5.18
C THR A 77 11.79 -4.99 5.26
N CYS A 78 11.23 -3.76 5.17
CA CYS A 78 12.02 -2.54 5.18
C CYS A 78 12.34 -2.09 6.62
N PRO A 79 13.62 -1.94 7.02
CA PRO A 79 13.99 -1.49 8.36
C PRO A 79 13.59 -0.03 8.63
N HIS A 80 13.58 0.84 7.63
CA HIS A 80 13.15 2.23 7.78
C HIS A 80 11.63 2.37 7.93
N CYS A 81 10.82 1.46 7.33
CA CYS A 81 9.39 1.40 7.59
C CYS A 81 9.13 0.98 9.05
N ARG A 82 9.87 -0.01 9.55
CA ARG A 82 9.81 -0.38 10.97
C ARG A 82 10.16 0.79 11.88
N GLU A 83 11.25 1.51 11.59
CA GLU A 83 11.67 2.70 12.34
C GLU A 83 10.54 3.75 12.39
N PHE A 84 9.85 3.99 11.26
CA PHE A 84 8.72 4.91 11.23
C PHE A 84 7.52 4.37 12.03
N ASP A 85 7.21 3.07 11.97
CA ASP A 85 6.17 2.49 12.82
C ASP A 85 6.47 2.67 14.31
N GLU A 86 7.71 2.40 14.72
CA GLU A 86 8.17 2.51 16.11
C GLU A 86 8.12 3.95 16.65
N THR A 87 8.51 4.94 15.82
CA THR A 87 8.72 6.32 16.27
C THR A 87 7.57 7.27 15.88
N GLY A 88 6.92 7.03 14.74
CA GLY A 88 5.98 7.95 14.10
C GLY A 88 4.52 7.54 14.19
N VAL A 89 4.19 6.24 14.03
CA VAL A 89 2.78 5.81 13.89
C VAL A 89 1.98 6.04 15.18
N THR A 90 2.57 5.81 16.35
CA THR A 90 1.87 6.05 17.62
C THR A 90 1.49 7.53 17.81
N PRO A 91 2.40 8.51 17.68
CA PRO A 91 2.03 9.93 17.76
C PRO A 91 1.16 10.38 16.58
N LEU A 92 1.30 9.83 15.37
CA LEU A 92 0.40 10.08 14.24
C LEU A 92 -1.04 9.72 14.61
N ILE A 93 -1.26 8.52 15.13
CA ILE A 93 -2.58 8.07 15.54
C ILE A 93 -3.14 8.98 16.65
N ALA A 94 -2.38 9.23 17.71
CA ALA A 94 -2.85 9.95 18.88
C ALA A 94 -3.16 11.44 18.61
N GLN A 95 -2.33 12.11 17.81
CA GLN A 95 -2.43 13.56 17.60
C GLN A 95 -3.32 13.94 16.42
N TYR A 96 -3.41 13.08 15.39
CA TYR A 96 -4.04 13.43 14.11
C TYR A 96 -5.19 12.51 13.73
N VAL A 97 -4.96 11.19 13.71
CA VAL A 97 -5.96 10.22 13.22
C VAL A 97 -7.14 10.12 14.16
N LYS A 98 -6.88 9.96 15.45
CA LYS A 98 -7.90 9.87 16.50
C LYS A 98 -8.87 11.04 16.49
N THR A 99 -8.38 12.24 16.19
CA THR A 99 -9.17 13.47 16.14
C THR A 99 -9.95 13.65 14.83
N GLY A 100 -9.76 12.77 13.85
CA GLY A 100 -10.36 12.85 12.52
C GLY A 100 -9.74 13.92 11.60
N LYS A 101 -8.64 14.57 12.03
CA LYS A 101 -7.95 15.58 11.22
C LYS A 101 -7.19 15.00 10.05
N VAL A 102 -6.67 13.77 10.20
CA VAL A 102 -5.92 13.02 9.20
C VAL A 102 -6.52 11.65 9.01
N GLY A 103 -6.71 11.25 7.75
CA GLY A 103 -6.90 9.85 7.36
C GLY A 103 -5.53 9.27 7.03
N TYR A 104 -5.15 8.16 7.65
CA TYR A 104 -3.88 7.47 7.43
C TYR A 104 -4.11 6.18 6.67
N GLU A 105 -3.63 6.10 5.43
CA GLU A 105 -3.67 4.91 4.58
C GLU A 105 -2.29 4.27 4.51
N PHE A 106 -2.21 2.96 4.79
CA PHE A 106 -1.04 2.15 4.50
C PHE A 106 -1.26 1.37 3.21
N ARG A 107 -0.30 1.45 2.29
CA ARG A 107 -0.24 0.67 1.04
C ARG A 107 0.99 -0.20 1.04
N ASN A 108 0.78 -1.52 0.96
CA ASN A 108 1.88 -2.45 0.80
C ASN A 108 2.62 -2.22 -0.53
N TYR A 109 3.95 -2.17 -0.46
CA TYR A 109 4.85 -2.30 -1.58
C TYR A 109 5.74 -3.52 -1.33
N VAL A 110 5.48 -4.61 -2.03
CA VAL A 110 6.17 -5.89 -1.79
C VAL A 110 7.47 -5.96 -2.57
N ARG A 111 8.58 -6.14 -1.87
CA ARG A 111 9.94 -6.07 -2.43
C ARG A 111 10.45 -7.42 -2.92
N ASP A 112 9.99 -8.49 -2.28
CA ASP A 112 10.42 -9.86 -2.51
C ASP A 112 9.36 -10.87 -2.00
N PRO A 113 9.52 -12.17 -2.21
CA PRO A 113 8.57 -13.18 -1.73
C PRO A 113 8.41 -13.24 -0.20
N PHE A 114 9.41 -12.82 0.58
CA PHE A 114 9.34 -12.78 2.04
C PHE A 114 8.41 -11.65 2.49
N ASP A 115 8.56 -10.48 1.88
CA ASP A 115 7.69 -9.32 2.11
C ASP A 115 6.26 -9.62 1.68
N LEU A 116 6.07 -10.25 0.53
CA LEU A 116 4.75 -10.66 0.05
C LEU A 116 4.09 -11.63 1.04
N THR A 117 4.84 -12.61 1.56
CA THR A 117 4.34 -13.55 2.58
C THR A 117 3.90 -12.82 3.85
N ALA A 118 4.73 -11.93 4.38
CA ALA A 118 4.39 -11.12 5.56
C ALA A 118 3.18 -10.22 5.30
N SER A 119 3.09 -9.63 4.10
CA SER A 119 1.96 -8.79 3.69
C SER A 119 0.65 -9.57 3.60
N LEU A 120 0.66 -10.80 3.09
CA LEU A 120 -0.50 -11.68 3.10
C LEU A 120 -0.96 -11.99 4.53
N ILE A 121 -0.04 -12.22 5.46
CA ILE A 121 -0.36 -12.43 6.89
C ILE A 121 -0.99 -11.18 7.50
N ALA A 122 -0.41 -10.00 7.30
CA ALA A 122 -0.94 -8.74 7.81
C ALA A 122 -2.39 -8.48 7.35
N ARG A 123 -2.69 -8.86 6.11
CA ARG A 123 -4.00 -8.63 5.45
C ARG A 123 -5.04 -9.71 5.77
N CYS A 124 -4.65 -10.80 6.41
CA CYS A 124 -5.45 -12.01 6.58
C CYS A 124 -6.76 -11.79 7.35
N ASN A 125 -6.81 -10.85 8.28
CA ASN A 125 -8.02 -10.47 9.03
C ASN A 125 -8.79 -9.29 8.43
N GLY A 126 -8.47 -8.89 7.18
CA GLY A 126 -9.12 -7.77 6.50
C GLY A 126 -8.88 -6.43 7.21
N ALA A 127 -9.71 -5.44 6.93
CA ALA A 127 -9.48 -4.07 7.37
C ALA A 127 -9.32 -3.92 8.89
N LYS A 128 -10.20 -4.54 9.66
CA LYS A 128 -10.16 -4.42 11.15
C LYS A 128 -8.92 -5.03 11.78
N GLY A 129 -8.36 -6.06 11.14
CA GLY A 129 -7.19 -6.77 11.67
C GLY A 129 -5.86 -6.28 11.12
N PHE A 130 -5.88 -5.44 10.08
CA PHE A 130 -4.67 -5.08 9.35
C PHE A 130 -3.63 -4.36 10.23
N PHE A 131 -3.92 -3.18 10.74
CA PHE A 131 -2.95 -2.40 11.52
C PHE A 131 -2.43 -3.11 12.77
N PRO A 132 -3.24 -3.84 13.56
CA PRO A 132 -2.71 -4.65 14.65
C PRO A 132 -1.70 -5.71 14.22
N LEU A 133 -1.93 -6.37 13.09
CA LEU A 133 -1.00 -7.39 12.56
C LEU A 133 0.22 -6.77 11.89
N GLU A 134 0.04 -5.72 11.12
CA GLU A 134 1.11 -4.98 10.45
C GLU A 134 2.10 -4.42 11.46
N ARG A 135 1.63 -3.69 12.49
CA ARG A 135 2.47 -3.15 13.57
C ARG A 135 3.17 -4.23 14.38
N ALA A 136 2.47 -5.36 14.62
CA ALA A 136 3.08 -6.49 15.31
C ALA A 136 4.17 -7.17 14.45
N LEU A 137 4.02 -7.21 13.12
CA LEU A 137 5.06 -7.69 12.20
C LEU A 137 6.28 -6.78 12.19
N TYR A 138 6.11 -5.45 12.24
CA TYR A 138 7.21 -4.51 12.39
C TYR A 138 7.91 -4.67 13.74
N ALA A 139 7.17 -4.73 14.83
CA ALA A 139 7.75 -4.92 16.16
C ALA A 139 8.57 -6.21 16.29
N ASP A 140 8.19 -7.27 15.58
CA ASP A 140 8.88 -8.56 15.57
C ASP A 140 9.80 -8.75 14.34
N GLN A 141 9.95 -7.72 13.50
CA GLN A 141 10.67 -7.79 12.22
C GLN A 141 12.09 -8.38 12.35
N PRO A 142 12.94 -7.97 13.30
CA PRO A 142 14.27 -8.53 13.44
C PRO A 142 14.25 -10.05 13.68
N ASN A 143 13.28 -10.54 14.47
CA ASN A 143 13.20 -11.94 14.85
C ASN A 143 12.77 -12.85 13.70
N TRP A 144 11.69 -12.49 12.97
CA TRP A 144 11.25 -13.34 11.86
C TRP A 144 12.17 -13.23 10.64
N ILE A 145 12.82 -12.08 10.40
CA ILE A 145 13.87 -11.95 9.37
C ILE A 145 15.08 -12.80 9.73
N ALA A 146 15.54 -12.78 10.99
CA ALA A 146 16.66 -13.59 11.41
C ALA A 146 16.43 -15.10 11.23
N LYS A 147 15.19 -15.59 11.44
CA LYS A 147 14.83 -16.98 11.17
C LYS A 147 15.00 -17.34 9.69
N ILE A 148 14.55 -16.45 8.80
CA ILE A 148 14.71 -16.65 7.35
C ILE A 148 16.20 -16.64 6.97
N GLN A 149 16.96 -15.65 7.44
CA GLN A 149 18.39 -15.51 7.14
C GLN A 149 19.24 -16.63 7.73
N GLY A 150 18.82 -17.22 8.85
CA GLY A 150 19.47 -18.35 9.48
C GLY A 150 19.12 -19.72 8.86
N ALA A 151 18.21 -19.76 7.89
CA ALA A 151 17.88 -21.02 7.20
C ALA A 151 19.06 -21.50 6.33
N PRO A 152 19.23 -22.85 6.20
CA PRO A 152 20.26 -23.39 5.30
C PRO A 152 20.11 -22.86 3.88
N GLN A 153 21.24 -22.53 3.23
CA GLN A 153 21.23 -22.01 1.86
C GLN A 153 20.49 -22.92 0.88
N SER A 154 20.66 -24.25 1.01
CA SER A 154 19.96 -25.23 0.19
C SER A 154 18.43 -25.16 0.34
N GLN A 155 17.92 -24.79 1.53
CA GLN A 155 16.49 -24.61 1.77
C GLN A 155 15.99 -23.31 1.10
N LEU A 156 16.77 -22.23 1.18
CA LEU A 156 16.43 -20.97 0.50
C LEU A 156 16.45 -21.13 -1.03
N GLU A 157 17.41 -21.87 -1.56
CA GLU A 157 17.45 -22.19 -3.00
C GLU A 157 16.28 -23.07 -3.44
N ALA A 158 15.87 -24.03 -2.62
CA ALA A 158 14.73 -24.88 -2.92
C ALA A 158 13.43 -24.08 -3.04
N LEU A 159 13.27 -22.99 -2.28
CA LEU A 159 12.10 -22.11 -2.37
C LEU A 159 11.89 -21.55 -3.78
N GLN A 160 12.96 -21.22 -4.49
CA GLN A 160 12.90 -20.61 -5.83
C GLN A 160 12.29 -21.54 -6.89
N ASN A 161 12.35 -22.85 -6.63
CA ASN A 161 11.83 -23.88 -7.53
C ASN A 161 10.38 -24.30 -7.22
N LEU A 162 9.78 -23.73 -6.16
CA LEU A 162 8.40 -24.05 -5.78
C LEU A 162 7.39 -23.19 -6.56
N PRO A 163 6.20 -23.71 -6.86
CA PRO A 163 5.07 -22.90 -7.27
C PRO A 163 4.77 -21.83 -6.20
N ALA A 164 4.36 -20.64 -6.60
CA ALA A 164 4.19 -19.47 -5.73
C ALA A 164 3.38 -19.77 -4.45
N ASN A 165 2.26 -20.47 -4.57
CA ASN A 165 1.42 -20.82 -3.41
C ASN A 165 2.13 -21.75 -2.41
N ARG A 166 3.01 -22.64 -2.87
CA ARG A 166 3.85 -23.50 -2.01
C ARG A 166 5.01 -22.72 -1.43
N GLN A 167 5.61 -21.83 -2.22
CA GLN A 167 6.70 -20.96 -1.77
C GLN A 167 6.28 -20.12 -0.56
N PHE A 168 5.12 -19.46 -0.59
CA PHE A 168 4.64 -18.63 0.52
C PHE A 168 4.36 -19.45 1.79
N LEU A 169 3.86 -20.69 1.66
CA LEU A 169 3.66 -21.58 2.79
C LEU A 169 4.99 -21.96 3.45
N GLU A 170 6.00 -22.32 2.67
CA GLU A 170 7.34 -22.67 3.17
C GLU A 170 8.04 -21.46 3.80
N ILE A 171 7.97 -20.29 3.18
CA ILE A 171 8.48 -19.03 3.76
C ILE A 171 7.82 -18.75 5.10
N ALA A 172 6.50 -18.93 5.19
CA ALA A 172 5.77 -18.71 6.43
C ALA A 172 6.21 -19.68 7.54
N GLN A 173 6.49 -20.95 7.19
CA GLN A 173 7.04 -21.92 8.14
C GLN A 173 8.43 -21.49 8.64
N LEU A 174 9.32 -21.10 7.74
CA LEU A 174 10.65 -20.61 8.10
C LEU A 174 10.60 -19.41 9.04
N ALA A 175 9.74 -18.45 8.76
CA ALA A 175 9.55 -17.26 9.58
C ALA A 175 8.85 -17.54 10.91
N GLY A 176 8.20 -18.70 11.05
CA GLY A 176 7.38 -19.06 12.22
C GLY A 176 6.02 -18.37 12.25
N PHE A 177 5.54 -17.90 11.10
CA PHE A 177 4.28 -17.15 10.98
C PHE A 177 3.02 -17.93 11.37
N PRO A 178 2.88 -19.28 11.18
CA PRO A 178 1.66 -19.97 11.60
C PRO A 178 1.40 -19.86 13.11
N GLN A 179 2.43 -20.04 13.93
CA GLN A 179 2.32 -19.91 15.40
C GLN A 179 2.21 -18.44 15.81
N TRP A 180 2.98 -17.57 15.18
CA TRP A 180 2.96 -16.13 15.40
C TRP A 180 1.57 -15.53 15.12
N ALA A 181 0.95 -15.90 14.01
CA ALA A 181 -0.36 -15.43 13.59
C ALA A 181 -1.49 -16.02 14.47
N ALA A 182 -1.38 -17.31 14.85
CA ALA A 182 -2.34 -17.97 15.74
C ALA A 182 -2.42 -17.27 17.10
N ALA A 183 -1.27 -16.87 17.66
CA ALA A 183 -1.21 -16.09 18.91
C ALA A 183 -1.86 -14.71 18.79
N ARG A 184 -2.15 -14.24 17.57
CA ARG A 184 -2.76 -12.92 17.26
C ARG A 184 -4.14 -13.03 16.61
N GLY A 185 -4.81 -14.17 16.79
CA GLY A 185 -6.19 -14.38 16.35
C GLY A 185 -6.34 -14.75 14.86
N VAL A 186 -5.26 -15.23 14.21
CA VAL A 186 -5.31 -15.81 12.87
C VAL A 186 -4.98 -17.31 12.95
N PRO A 187 -5.97 -18.21 13.04
CA PRO A 187 -5.72 -19.65 13.14
C PRO A 187 -4.92 -20.19 11.96
N ALA A 188 -4.12 -21.25 12.18
CA ALA A 188 -3.24 -21.84 11.18
C ALA A 188 -3.94 -22.17 9.84
N ALA A 189 -5.16 -22.70 9.90
CA ALA A 189 -5.95 -23.00 8.70
C ALA A 189 -6.28 -21.73 7.90
N LYS A 190 -6.63 -20.64 8.59
CA LYS A 190 -6.87 -19.34 7.94
C LYS A 190 -5.58 -18.74 7.39
N THR A 191 -4.48 -18.86 8.12
CA THR A 191 -3.16 -18.44 7.66
C THR A 191 -2.81 -19.12 6.33
N ALA A 192 -2.99 -20.45 6.24
CA ALA A 192 -2.74 -21.20 5.01
C ALA A 192 -3.64 -20.74 3.86
N GLN A 193 -4.92 -20.47 4.11
CA GLN A 193 -5.84 -19.93 3.09
C GLN A 193 -5.37 -18.55 2.58
N CYS A 194 -4.97 -17.66 3.48
CA CYS A 194 -4.48 -16.33 3.09
C CYS A 194 -3.21 -16.40 2.24
N LEU A 195 -2.30 -17.33 2.55
CA LEU A 195 -1.04 -17.51 1.84
C LEU A 195 -1.22 -18.15 0.45
N THR A 196 -2.36 -18.80 0.19
CA THR A 196 -2.69 -19.44 -1.09
C THR A 196 -3.78 -18.70 -1.86
N ASP A 197 -4.21 -17.53 -1.40
CA ASP A 197 -5.19 -16.70 -2.09
C ASP A 197 -4.54 -15.94 -3.26
N GLU A 198 -4.69 -16.48 -4.46
CA GLU A 198 -4.15 -15.89 -5.68
C GLU A 198 -4.68 -14.47 -5.95
N LYS A 199 -5.91 -14.16 -5.52
CA LYS A 199 -6.46 -12.81 -5.68
C LYS A 199 -5.72 -11.81 -4.80
N ALA A 200 -5.43 -12.19 -3.56
CA ALA A 200 -4.67 -11.36 -2.63
C ALA A 200 -3.22 -11.17 -3.12
N VAL A 201 -2.59 -12.22 -3.65
CA VAL A 201 -1.26 -12.15 -4.27
C VAL A 201 -1.27 -11.18 -5.45
N ASN A 202 -2.19 -11.37 -6.40
CA ASN A 202 -2.31 -10.51 -7.59
C ASN A 202 -2.60 -9.06 -7.22
N GLN A 203 -3.42 -8.80 -6.19
CA GLN A 203 -3.68 -7.46 -5.69
C GLN A 203 -2.39 -6.79 -5.18
N LEU A 204 -1.58 -7.49 -4.39
CA LEU A 204 -0.31 -6.96 -3.89
C LEU A 204 0.69 -6.65 -5.01
N VAL A 205 0.78 -7.53 -6.00
CA VAL A 205 1.62 -7.31 -7.19
C VAL A 205 1.12 -6.12 -8.02
N GLN A 206 -0.20 -6.00 -8.20
CA GLN A 206 -0.80 -4.88 -8.91
C GLN A 206 -0.54 -3.55 -8.19
N MET A 207 -0.62 -3.52 -6.86
CA MET A 207 -0.31 -2.32 -6.06
C MET A 207 1.10 -1.80 -6.33
N ASN A 208 2.11 -2.67 -6.54
CA ASN A 208 3.45 -2.24 -6.92
C ASN A 208 3.47 -1.51 -8.26
N SER A 209 2.79 -2.05 -9.28
CA SER A 209 2.68 -1.41 -10.60
C SER A 209 1.94 -0.07 -10.52
N ASP A 210 0.88 -0.02 -9.72
CA ASP A 210 0.09 1.20 -9.51
C ASP A 210 0.91 2.29 -8.84
N VAL A 211 1.73 1.95 -7.84
CA VAL A 211 2.63 2.90 -7.16
C VAL A 211 3.61 3.53 -8.15
N GLN A 212 4.28 2.71 -8.96
CA GLN A 212 5.26 3.20 -9.94
C GLN A 212 4.61 4.08 -11.02
N THR A 213 3.38 3.75 -11.40
CA THR A 213 2.63 4.52 -12.42
C THR A 213 2.10 5.83 -11.85
N GLN A 214 1.56 5.81 -10.62
CA GLN A 214 0.91 6.95 -10.00
C GLN A 214 1.91 7.95 -9.40
N PHE A 215 3.06 7.47 -8.97
CA PHE A 215 4.08 8.26 -8.28
C PHE A 215 5.45 8.06 -8.94
N PRO A 216 5.73 8.75 -10.06
CA PRO A 216 7.01 8.62 -10.78
C PRO A 216 8.25 8.96 -9.92
N ASP A 217 8.06 9.75 -8.87
CA ASP A 217 9.12 10.12 -7.92
C ASP A 217 9.38 9.05 -6.85
N PHE A 218 8.65 7.93 -6.88
CA PHE A 218 8.84 6.83 -5.94
C PHE A 218 10.21 6.17 -6.12
N GLN A 219 11.03 6.19 -5.06
CA GLN A 219 12.40 5.63 -5.07
C GLN A 219 12.56 4.47 -4.09
N GLY A 220 11.55 4.18 -3.27
CA GLY A 220 11.60 3.11 -2.27
C GLY A 220 10.70 3.35 -1.07
N THR A 221 10.84 2.51 -0.06
CA THR A 221 10.01 2.53 1.14
C THR A 221 10.81 2.94 2.39
N PRO A 222 10.20 3.64 3.35
CA PRO A 222 8.85 4.22 3.26
C PRO A 222 8.81 5.43 2.31
N SER A 223 7.68 5.62 1.62
CA SER A 223 7.38 6.85 0.90
C SER A 223 6.04 7.40 1.36
N PHE A 224 5.91 8.72 1.35
CA PHE A 224 4.72 9.40 1.88
C PHE A 224 4.06 10.27 0.82
N ILE A 225 2.73 10.26 0.80
CA ILE A 225 1.91 11.11 -0.04
C ILE A 225 0.94 11.87 0.85
N ILE A 226 0.98 13.21 0.79
CA ILE A 226 0.08 14.08 1.54
C ILE A 226 -0.86 14.78 0.55
N ASN A 227 -2.17 14.56 0.70
CA ASN A 227 -3.19 15.12 -0.19
C ASN A 227 -2.89 14.88 -1.68
N GLY A 228 -2.44 13.66 -2.02
CA GLY A 228 -2.15 13.24 -3.39
C GLY A 228 -0.81 13.73 -3.96
N LYS A 229 0.00 14.45 -3.18
CA LYS A 229 1.32 14.90 -3.59
C LYS A 229 2.40 14.11 -2.88
N PHE A 230 3.37 13.66 -3.65
CA PHE A 230 4.56 13.01 -3.10
C PHE A 230 5.26 13.95 -2.12
N TYR A 231 5.60 13.42 -0.94
CA TYR A 231 6.29 14.17 0.11
C TYR A 231 7.70 13.60 0.28
N GLU A 232 8.68 14.38 -0.13
CA GLU A 232 10.09 13.98 -0.09
C GLU A 232 10.60 13.92 1.35
N ILE A 233 11.19 12.79 1.72
CA ILE A 233 11.89 12.60 2.99
C ILE A 233 13.39 12.79 2.76
N LYS A 234 13.98 13.73 3.49
CA LYS A 234 15.41 14.06 3.39
C LYS A 234 16.21 13.23 4.40
N ALA A 235 17.38 12.77 3.97
CA ALA A 235 18.31 12.08 4.85
C ALA A 235 18.78 12.99 6.01
N GLY A 236 19.10 12.37 7.15
CA GLY A 236 19.69 13.08 8.31
C GLY A 236 18.70 13.74 9.26
N THR A 237 17.39 13.70 8.95
CA THR A 237 16.32 14.15 9.87
C THR A 237 15.37 12.99 10.13
N PRO A 238 14.92 12.75 11.37
CA PRO A 238 13.97 11.67 11.65
C PRO A 238 12.72 11.75 10.75
N THR A 239 12.30 10.62 10.22
CA THR A 239 11.17 10.54 9.28
C THR A 239 9.90 11.11 9.88
N TRP A 240 9.63 10.81 11.16
CA TRP A 240 8.44 11.33 11.84
C TRP A 240 8.42 12.87 11.91
N ASP A 241 9.53 13.52 12.23
CA ASP A 241 9.58 14.99 12.34
C ASP A 241 9.23 15.65 11.01
N GLN A 242 9.68 15.07 9.90
CA GLN A 242 9.38 15.56 8.56
C GLN A 242 7.91 15.33 8.19
N VAL A 243 7.39 14.12 8.40
CA VAL A 243 5.98 13.80 8.15
C VAL A 243 5.09 14.70 9.00
N LYS A 244 5.40 14.87 10.28
CA LYS A 244 4.68 15.77 11.19
C LYS A 244 4.64 17.21 10.64
N ALA A 245 5.78 17.75 10.22
CA ALA A 245 5.85 19.09 9.64
C ALA A 245 5.00 19.22 8.37
N GLY A 246 4.98 18.18 7.52
CA GLY A 246 4.13 18.10 6.33
C GLY A 246 2.64 18.11 6.68
N LEU A 247 2.24 17.35 7.70
CA LEU A 247 0.85 17.28 8.17
C LEU A 247 0.41 18.62 8.79
N ASP A 248 1.23 19.23 9.65
CA ASP A 248 0.93 20.51 10.27
C ASP A 248 0.73 21.59 9.19
N LYS A 249 1.63 21.68 8.22
CA LYS A 249 1.49 22.59 7.07
C LYS A 249 0.21 22.34 6.28
N ALA A 250 -0.15 21.08 6.02
CA ALA A 250 -1.36 20.74 5.28
C ALA A 250 -2.65 21.07 6.06
N LEU A 251 -2.58 21.06 7.40
CA LEU A 251 -3.68 21.45 8.27
C LEU A 251 -3.84 22.98 8.39
N GLY A 252 -2.85 23.75 8.00
CA GLY A 252 -2.86 25.22 8.03
C GLY A 252 -2.10 25.81 9.21
N GLY A 253 -1.12 25.05 9.73
CA GLY A 253 -0.15 25.49 10.76
C GLY A 253 1.05 26.18 10.16
#